data_cb235522b315d137920194e9486c1b63
#
_entry.id   cb235522b315d137920194e9486c1b63
#
_cell.length_a   1.000
_cell.length_b   1.000
_cell.length_c   1.000
_cell.angle_alpha   90.00
_cell.angle_beta   90.00
_cell.angle_gamma   90.00
#
_symmetry.space_group_name_H-M   'P 1'
#
loop_
_entity.id
_entity.type
_entity.pdbx_description
1 polymer ?
#
loop_
_entity_poly.entity_id
_entity_poly.type
_entity_poly.pdbx_seq_one_letter_code
_entity_poly.pdbx_strand_id
1 'polypeptide(L)'
;NLPFNIGDTITDATLSRSIKSLYAAGHFDDIQVFRDGSTVIYRLKERPTINNIEFDGNKDIKEDQLNESLTAQKIVVGEPLDKTVIKEVENGLTEFYHGVGKYNAAVEMKVTYLPRNRVNLKIEFEEGDAASVRQINIVGNEIFSDEELLKNIESLYDLPWWRFLSSDRYQKQTLQGDFEKIRSYYLDRGYLRFNIDANQVSVSTDKTSVYVTLNVTEGEQYTITGVDFVGDLIGQDEFIKALLPLKAGQLYNGALVTYTEESIAKLLARF
;
A
#
# COMPACT_ATOMS: atom_id res chain seq x y z
N ASN A 1 -2.06 19.25 -34.51
CA ASN A 1 -2.66 19.46 -35.84
C ASN A 1 -4.16 19.23 -35.74
N LEU A 2 -4.95 20.16 -36.31
CA LEU A 2 -6.41 19.98 -36.44
C LEU A 2 -6.69 18.88 -37.47
N PRO A 3 -7.77 18.08 -37.32
CA PRO A 3 -8.11 16.97 -38.22
C PRO A 3 -8.81 17.41 -39.52
N PHE A 4 -8.72 18.70 -39.90
CA PHE A 4 -9.30 19.27 -41.11
C PHE A 4 -8.47 20.49 -41.59
N ASN A 5 -8.64 20.87 -42.87
CA ASN A 5 -7.95 21.95 -43.53
C ASN A 5 -8.94 23.08 -43.94
N ILE A 6 -8.38 24.21 -44.37
CA ILE A 6 -9.18 25.31 -44.92
C ILE A 6 -9.87 24.81 -46.19
N GLY A 7 -11.19 24.99 -46.26
CA GLY A 7 -12.05 24.55 -47.39
C GLY A 7 -12.79 23.26 -47.11
N ASP A 8 -12.49 22.53 -46.04
CA ASP A 8 -13.23 21.33 -45.69
C ASP A 8 -14.63 21.64 -45.14
N THR A 9 -15.58 20.74 -45.38
CA THR A 9 -16.89 20.84 -44.74
C THR A 9 -16.84 20.41 -43.30
N ILE A 10 -17.14 21.32 -42.39
CA ILE A 10 -17.06 21.08 -40.94
C ILE A 10 -18.42 20.64 -40.42
N THR A 11 -18.45 19.46 -39.81
CA THR A 11 -19.61 18.90 -39.10
C THR A 11 -19.37 18.94 -37.58
N ASP A 12 -20.43 18.81 -36.78
CA ASP A 12 -20.31 18.72 -35.31
C ASP A 12 -19.40 17.55 -34.86
N ALA A 13 -19.40 16.45 -35.63
CA ALA A 13 -18.53 15.31 -35.39
C ALA A 13 -17.04 15.64 -35.62
N THR A 14 -16.70 16.42 -36.65
CA THR A 14 -15.33 16.88 -36.91
C THR A 14 -14.88 17.88 -35.87
N LEU A 15 -15.75 18.80 -35.41
CA LEU A 15 -15.46 19.73 -34.32
C LEU A 15 -15.22 18.99 -33.01
N SER A 16 -16.10 18.06 -32.62
CA SER A 16 -15.92 17.25 -31.41
C SER A 16 -14.61 16.46 -31.42
N ARG A 17 -14.24 15.90 -32.57
CA ARG A 17 -12.96 15.18 -32.73
C ARG A 17 -11.76 16.11 -32.58
N SER A 18 -11.82 17.31 -33.13
CA SER A 18 -10.76 18.31 -33.01
C SER A 18 -10.56 18.76 -31.55
N ILE A 19 -11.65 19.02 -30.84
CA ILE A 19 -11.62 19.40 -29.43
C ILE A 19 -10.98 18.27 -28.58
N LYS A 20 -11.42 17.02 -28.79
CA LYS A 20 -10.84 15.85 -28.11
C LYS A 20 -9.35 15.70 -28.39
N SER A 21 -8.93 15.90 -29.66
CA SER A 21 -7.51 15.85 -30.04
C SER A 21 -6.66 16.94 -29.36
N LEU A 22 -7.20 18.15 -29.25
CA LEU A 22 -6.51 19.25 -28.56
C LEU A 22 -6.42 19.02 -27.06
N TYR A 23 -7.49 18.51 -26.41
CA TYR A 23 -7.42 18.13 -24.98
C TYR A 23 -6.45 16.98 -24.74
N ALA A 24 -6.44 15.98 -25.63
CA ALA A 24 -5.52 14.85 -25.53
C ALA A 24 -4.04 15.26 -25.66
N ALA A 25 -3.75 16.40 -26.31
CA ALA A 25 -2.40 16.95 -26.38
C ALA A 25 -1.88 17.47 -25.02
N GLY A 26 -2.76 17.68 -24.02
CA GLY A 26 -2.38 18.04 -22.64
C GLY A 26 -1.92 19.49 -22.42
N HIS A 27 -1.89 20.33 -23.44
CA HIS A 27 -1.34 21.70 -23.36
C HIS A 27 -2.36 22.78 -22.98
N PHE A 28 -3.66 22.44 -22.96
CA PHE A 28 -4.72 23.44 -22.80
C PHE A 28 -5.58 23.15 -21.57
N ASP A 29 -5.84 24.22 -20.80
CA ASP A 29 -6.76 24.22 -19.65
C ASP A 29 -8.23 24.30 -20.12
N ASP A 30 -8.46 25.13 -21.18
CA ASP A 30 -9.80 25.36 -21.72
C ASP A 30 -9.74 25.50 -23.24
N ILE A 31 -10.73 24.94 -23.91
CA ILE A 31 -10.88 24.96 -25.36
C ILE A 31 -12.33 25.33 -25.67
N GLN A 32 -12.52 26.52 -26.20
CA GLN A 32 -13.81 27.01 -26.66
C GLN A 32 -13.82 27.12 -28.18
N VAL A 33 -14.89 26.67 -28.80
CA VAL A 33 -15.06 26.72 -30.25
C VAL A 33 -16.30 27.52 -30.57
N PHE A 34 -16.14 28.50 -31.41
CA PHE A 34 -17.20 29.38 -31.89
C PHE A 34 -17.31 29.26 -33.39
N ARG A 35 -18.50 29.49 -33.93
CA ARG A 35 -18.74 29.57 -35.37
C ARG A 35 -19.26 30.96 -35.72
N ASP A 36 -18.61 31.62 -36.68
CA ASP A 36 -19.04 32.87 -37.25
C ASP A 36 -19.14 32.69 -38.78
N GLY A 37 -20.37 32.49 -39.29
CA GLY A 37 -20.63 32.20 -40.67
C GLY A 37 -19.90 30.92 -41.14
N SER A 38 -18.94 31.10 -42.07
CA SER A 38 -18.05 30.04 -42.58
C SER A 38 -16.74 29.89 -41.81
N THR A 39 -16.52 30.70 -40.76
CA THR A 39 -15.29 30.70 -39.98
C THR A 39 -15.49 29.95 -38.67
N VAL A 40 -14.54 29.07 -38.30
CA VAL A 40 -14.46 28.42 -36.99
C VAL A 40 -13.35 29.07 -36.20
N ILE A 41 -13.69 29.55 -35.00
CA ILE A 41 -12.78 30.26 -34.10
C ILE A 41 -12.50 29.38 -32.89
N TYR A 42 -11.23 28.99 -32.65
CA TYR A 42 -10.78 28.32 -31.45
C TYR A 42 -10.21 29.35 -30.47
N ARG A 43 -10.77 29.41 -29.29
CA ARG A 43 -10.19 30.13 -28.16
C ARG A 43 -9.56 29.13 -27.25
N LEU A 44 -8.24 29.18 -27.13
CA LEU A 44 -7.44 28.23 -26.37
C LEU A 44 -6.84 28.94 -25.15
N LYS A 45 -6.92 28.30 -24.00
CA LYS A 45 -6.22 28.75 -22.79
C LYS A 45 -5.13 27.72 -22.49
N GLU A 46 -3.89 28.12 -22.69
CA GLU A 46 -2.73 27.25 -22.44
C GLU A 46 -2.53 27.00 -20.95
N ARG A 47 -2.14 25.77 -20.62
CA ARG A 47 -1.67 25.41 -19.28
C ARG A 47 -0.36 26.11 -18.97
N PRO A 48 -0.15 26.61 -17.74
CA PRO A 48 1.14 27.19 -17.37
C PRO A 48 2.23 26.11 -17.33
N THR A 49 3.43 26.49 -17.74
CA THR A 49 4.60 25.62 -17.70
C THR A 49 5.24 25.64 -16.31
N ILE A 50 5.59 24.48 -15.79
CA ILE A 50 6.29 24.35 -14.51
C ILE A 50 7.71 24.87 -14.65
N ASN A 51 8.05 25.92 -13.87
CA ASN A 51 9.35 26.55 -13.89
C ASN A 51 10.29 26.02 -12.81
N ASN A 52 9.73 25.68 -11.63
CA ASN A 52 10.47 25.12 -10.49
C ASN A 52 9.54 24.28 -9.62
N ILE A 53 10.12 23.24 -8.97
CA ILE A 53 9.46 22.43 -7.96
C ILE A 53 10.35 22.46 -6.72
N GLU A 54 9.76 22.77 -5.57
CA GLU A 54 10.43 22.90 -4.28
C GLU A 54 9.69 22.09 -3.23
N PHE A 55 10.43 21.38 -2.38
CA PHE A 55 9.91 20.59 -1.27
C PHE A 55 10.28 21.26 0.05
N ASP A 56 9.37 21.22 1.01
CA ASP A 56 9.57 21.80 2.33
C ASP A 56 8.91 20.92 3.39
N GLY A 57 9.69 20.52 4.41
CA GLY A 57 9.19 19.72 5.54
C GLY A 57 9.21 18.19 5.34
N ASN A 58 9.65 17.68 4.19
CA ASN A 58 9.76 16.25 3.88
C ASN A 58 10.97 15.59 4.59
N LYS A 59 10.76 15.03 5.77
CA LYS A 59 11.81 14.35 6.55
C LYS A 59 11.87 12.84 6.30
N ASP A 60 10.71 12.22 6.14
CA ASP A 60 10.58 10.76 5.98
C ASP A 60 10.73 10.31 4.52
N ILE A 61 10.39 11.16 3.55
CA ILE A 61 10.50 10.84 2.12
C ILE A 61 11.65 11.65 1.52
N LYS A 62 12.56 10.97 0.84
CA LYS A 62 13.68 11.61 0.14
C LYS A 62 13.19 12.34 -1.10
N GLU A 63 13.83 13.46 -1.44
CA GLU A 63 13.49 14.26 -2.63
C GLU A 63 13.55 13.44 -3.92
N ASP A 64 14.50 12.50 -4.05
CA ASP A 64 14.60 11.64 -5.24
C ASP A 64 13.32 10.80 -5.43
N GLN A 65 12.77 10.22 -4.35
CA GLN A 65 11.54 9.43 -4.38
C GLN A 65 10.32 10.31 -4.70
N LEU A 66 10.29 11.54 -4.17
CA LEU A 66 9.25 12.52 -4.49
C LEU A 66 9.31 12.90 -5.97
N ASN A 67 10.50 13.17 -6.51
CA ASN A 67 10.69 13.51 -7.92
C ASN A 67 10.29 12.35 -8.84
N GLU A 68 10.58 11.10 -8.49
CA GLU A 68 10.12 9.92 -9.24
C GLU A 68 8.60 9.83 -9.25
N SER A 69 7.96 10.03 -8.10
CA SER A 69 6.50 10.00 -7.97
C SER A 69 5.84 11.11 -8.81
N LEU A 70 6.36 12.33 -8.75
CA LEU A 70 5.87 13.46 -9.53
C LEU A 70 6.08 13.24 -11.04
N THR A 71 7.22 12.67 -11.43
CA THR A 71 7.52 12.33 -12.83
C THR A 71 6.52 11.34 -13.38
N ALA A 72 6.13 10.32 -12.60
CA ALA A 72 5.10 9.35 -12.98
C ALA A 72 3.73 10.03 -13.26
N GLN A 73 3.46 11.15 -12.57
CA GLN A 73 2.26 11.97 -12.73
C GLN A 73 2.44 13.12 -13.76
N LYS A 74 3.56 13.15 -14.49
CA LYS A 74 3.93 14.20 -15.45
C LYS A 74 4.09 15.61 -14.84
N ILE A 75 4.37 15.69 -13.55
CA ILE A 75 4.71 16.94 -12.87
C ILE A 75 6.23 17.07 -12.90
N VAL A 76 6.74 17.72 -13.95
CA VAL A 76 8.18 17.88 -14.21
C VAL A 76 8.45 19.33 -14.67
N VAL A 77 9.61 19.88 -14.28
CA VAL A 77 10.04 21.20 -14.76
C VAL A 77 10.11 21.22 -16.30
N GLY A 78 9.48 22.22 -16.91
CA GLY A 78 9.35 22.37 -18.34
C GLY A 78 8.05 21.81 -18.94
N GLU A 79 7.30 20.99 -18.22
CA GLU A 79 6.03 20.44 -18.67
C GLU A 79 4.83 21.33 -18.29
N PRO A 80 3.70 21.24 -19.03
CA PRO A 80 2.47 21.94 -18.70
C PRO A 80 1.84 21.39 -17.40
N LEU A 81 1.46 22.28 -16.49
CA LEU A 81 0.80 21.89 -15.24
C LEU A 81 -0.68 21.55 -15.47
N ASP A 82 -1.06 20.33 -15.19
CA ASP A 82 -2.45 19.93 -15.03
C ASP A 82 -2.91 20.11 -13.57
N LYS A 83 -3.81 21.07 -13.35
CA LYS A 83 -4.30 21.36 -12.00
C LYS A 83 -5.12 20.23 -11.38
N THR A 84 -5.72 19.38 -12.20
CA THR A 84 -6.51 18.26 -11.71
C THR A 84 -5.63 17.22 -10.99
N VAL A 85 -4.38 17.06 -11.45
CA VAL A 85 -3.42 16.12 -10.88
C VAL A 85 -2.88 16.59 -9.51
N ILE A 86 -2.89 17.90 -9.22
CA ILE A 86 -2.40 18.44 -7.94
C ILE A 86 -3.09 17.76 -6.77
N LYS A 87 -4.44 17.70 -6.80
CA LYS A 87 -5.21 17.13 -5.70
C LYS A 87 -5.01 15.62 -5.56
N GLU A 88 -4.81 14.94 -6.66
CA GLU A 88 -4.50 13.50 -6.66
C GLU A 88 -3.13 13.22 -6.02
N VAL A 89 -2.13 14.04 -6.34
CA VAL A 89 -0.79 13.96 -5.73
C VAL A 89 -0.82 14.27 -4.24
N GLU A 90 -1.48 15.36 -3.82
CA GLU A 90 -1.65 15.71 -2.41
C GLU A 90 -2.29 14.55 -1.62
N ASN A 91 -3.39 13.99 -2.15
CA ASN A 91 -4.08 12.87 -1.53
C ASN A 91 -3.19 11.62 -1.47
N GLY A 92 -2.51 11.27 -2.56
CA GLY A 92 -1.62 10.11 -2.62
C GLY A 92 -0.46 10.19 -1.65
N LEU A 93 0.17 11.37 -1.52
CA LEU A 93 1.23 11.61 -0.55
C LEU A 93 0.70 11.59 0.89
N THR A 94 -0.49 12.15 1.14
CA THR A 94 -1.15 12.09 2.46
C THR A 94 -1.49 10.65 2.83
N GLU A 95 -2.02 9.86 1.91
CA GLU A 95 -2.32 8.44 2.13
C GLU A 95 -1.06 7.62 2.41
N PHE A 96 0.07 7.95 1.76
CA PHE A 96 1.35 7.34 2.08
C PHE A 96 1.72 7.54 3.56
N TYR A 97 1.61 8.78 4.07
CA TYR A 97 1.86 9.08 5.49
C TYR A 97 0.88 8.37 6.43
N HIS A 98 -0.40 8.30 6.06
CA HIS A 98 -1.40 7.53 6.81
C HIS A 98 -1.04 6.03 6.84
N GLY A 99 -0.49 5.50 5.75
CA GLY A 99 -0.04 4.10 5.65
C GLY A 99 1.13 3.77 6.60
N VAL A 100 1.94 4.77 6.96
CA VAL A 100 3.03 4.64 7.94
C VAL A 100 2.63 5.17 9.33
N GLY A 101 1.32 5.35 9.59
CA GLY A 101 0.78 5.70 10.89
C GLY A 101 0.76 7.19 11.23
N LYS A 102 1.16 8.06 10.32
CA LYS A 102 1.15 9.52 10.54
C LYS A 102 -0.20 10.13 10.13
N TYR A 103 -1.24 9.89 10.91
CA TYR A 103 -2.61 10.28 10.59
C TYR A 103 -2.87 11.80 10.68
N ASN A 104 -1.95 12.56 11.29
CA ASN A 104 -1.99 14.02 11.32
C ASN A 104 -1.23 14.65 10.14
N ALA A 105 -0.62 13.83 9.27
CA ALA A 105 0.09 14.34 8.12
C ALA A 105 -0.84 15.12 7.18
N ALA A 106 -0.34 16.23 6.68
CA ALA A 106 -0.96 17.04 5.63
C ALA A 106 0.08 17.37 4.57
N VAL A 107 -0.33 17.31 3.30
CA VAL A 107 0.50 17.71 2.16
C VAL A 107 -0.27 18.73 1.36
N GLU A 108 0.33 19.88 1.15
CA GLU A 108 -0.25 21.00 0.37
C GLU A 108 0.68 21.41 -0.76
N MET A 109 0.15 21.50 -1.97
CA MET A 109 0.90 21.96 -3.14
C MET A 109 0.50 23.40 -3.49
N LYS A 110 1.37 24.36 -3.21
CA LYS A 110 1.19 25.78 -3.51
C LYS A 110 1.68 26.12 -4.90
N VAL A 111 0.81 26.75 -5.70
CA VAL A 111 1.09 27.16 -7.06
C VAL A 111 1.29 28.68 -7.10
N THR A 112 2.49 29.15 -7.42
CA THR A 112 2.81 30.56 -7.60
C THR A 112 2.92 30.90 -9.08
N TYR A 113 2.04 31.78 -9.57
CA TYR A 113 2.03 32.20 -10.98
C TYR A 113 3.11 33.23 -11.28
N LEU A 114 3.83 33.03 -12.37
CA LEU A 114 4.90 33.84 -12.85
C LEU A 114 4.56 34.45 -14.23
N PRO A 115 5.27 35.53 -14.65
CA PRO A 115 5.15 36.05 -16.02
C PRO A 115 5.43 34.98 -17.08
N ARG A 116 4.86 35.20 -18.30
CA ARG A 116 5.01 34.31 -19.45
C ARG A 116 4.40 32.92 -19.25
N ASN A 117 3.22 32.85 -18.62
CA ASN A 117 2.45 31.63 -18.38
C ASN A 117 3.27 30.51 -17.73
N ARG A 118 4.05 30.83 -16.68
CA ARG A 118 4.85 29.89 -15.89
C ARG A 118 4.35 29.81 -14.46
N VAL A 119 4.69 28.71 -13.77
CA VAL A 119 4.38 28.52 -12.35
C VAL A 119 5.55 27.91 -11.61
N ASN A 120 5.70 28.28 -10.35
CA ASN A 120 6.49 27.54 -9.38
C ASN A 120 5.54 26.70 -8.51
N LEU A 121 5.94 25.48 -8.23
CA LEU A 121 5.27 24.59 -7.30
C LEU A 121 6.07 24.50 -6.03
N LYS A 122 5.44 24.70 -4.88
CA LYS A 122 6.02 24.42 -3.57
C LYS A 122 5.15 23.39 -2.89
N ILE A 123 5.73 22.23 -2.54
CA ILE A 123 5.05 21.15 -1.85
C ILE A 123 5.47 21.21 -0.39
N GLU A 124 4.53 21.53 0.47
CA GLU A 124 4.75 21.66 1.91
C GLU A 124 4.21 20.42 2.61
N PHE A 125 5.04 19.84 3.48
CA PHE A 125 4.74 18.64 4.23
C PHE A 125 4.65 18.96 5.72
N GLU A 126 3.50 18.74 6.30
CA GLU A 126 3.31 18.68 7.74
C GLU A 126 3.18 17.21 8.11
N GLU A 127 4.32 16.55 8.40
CA GLU A 127 4.34 15.08 8.57
C GLU A 127 3.67 14.63 9.85
N GLY A 128 3.74 15.41 10.93
CA GLY A 128 3.28 15.02 12.25
C GLY A 128 4.04 13.83 12.83
N ASP A 129 3.56 13.35 13.97
CA ASP A 129 4.10 12.16 14.63
C ASP A 129 3.28 10.92 14.24
N ALA A 130 3.94 9.75 14.21
CA ALA A 130 3.24 8.50 13.98
C ALA A 130 2.44 8.11 15.23
N ALA A 131 1.23 7.62 15.02
CA ALA A 131 0.40 7.08 16.09
C ALA A 131 0.98 5.78 16.64
N SER A 132 0.86 5.58 17.95
CA SER A 132 1.27 4.34 18.62
C SER A 132 0.10 3.38 18.77
N VAL A 133 0.38 2.06 18.72
CA VAL A 133 -0.64 1.05 19.05
C VAL A 133 -0.83 1.06 20.56
N ARG A 134 -2.02 1.49 20.99
CA ARG A 134 -2.37 1.62 22.39
C ARG A 134 -2.93 0.33 22.99
N GLN A 135 -3.69 -0.41 22.20
CA GLN A 135 -4.36 -1.63 22.62
C GLN A 135 -4.65 -2.52 21.42
N ILE A 136 -4.45 -3.82 21.59
CA ILE A 136 -5.01 -4.86 20.74
C ILE A 136 -5.98 -5.69 21.57
N ASN A 137 -7.18 -5.86 21.05
CA ASN A 137 -8.28 -6.61 21.63
C ASN A 137 -8.54 -7.83 20.75
N ILE A 138 -8.54 -9.01 21.31
CA ILE A 138 -8.85 -10.24 20.58
C ILE A 138 -10.20 -10.73 21.07
N VAL A 139 -11.09 -11.07 20.15
CA VAL A 139 -12.45 -11.51 20.43
C VAL A 139 -12.68 -12.86 19.78
N GLY A 140 -13.17 -13.84 20.55
CA GLY A 140 -13.39 -15.19 20.10
C GLY A 140 -12.26 -16.17 20.46
N ASN A 141 -11.23 -15.73 21.17
CA ASN A 141 -10.15 -16.55 21.72
C ASN A 141 -10.54 -17.11 23.09
N GLU A 142 -11.10 -18.30 23.11
CA GLU A 142 -11.50 -18.99 24.35
C GLU A 142 -10.41 -19.92 24.90
N ILE A 143 -9.51 -20.40 24.03
CA ILE A 143 -8.49 -21.41 24.33
C ILE A 143 -7.22 -20.77 24.85
N PHE A 144 -6.74 -19.69 24.22
CA PHE A 144 -5.56 -18.95 24.63
C PHE A 144 -5.93 -17.55 25.07
N SER A 145 -5.33 -17.08 26.17
CA SER A 145 -5.58 -15.73 26.67
C SER A 145 -4.95 -14.64 25.77
N ASP A 146 -5.53 -13.45 25.80
CA ASP A 146 -4.96 -12.27 25.12
C ASP A 146 -3.48 -12.10 25.48
N GLU A 147 -3.13 -12.19 26.77
CA GLU A 147 -1.75 -12.03 27.24
C GLU A 147 -0.80 -13.04 26.59
N GLU A 148 -1.23 -14.29 26.42
CA GLU A 148 -0.43 -15.35 25.80
C GLU A 148 -0.24 -15.12 24.32
N LEU A 149 -1.30 -14.72 23.61
CA LEU A 149 -1.25 -14.42 22.18
C LEU A 149 -0.42 -13.17 21.90
N LEU A 150 -0.57 -12.13 22.72
CA LEU A 150 0.12 -10.85 22.56
C LEU A 150 1.61 -10.90 22.94
N LYS A 151 2.05 -11.85 23.78
CA LYS A 151 3.48 -12.07 24.06
C LYS A 151 4.33 -12.35 22.83
N ASN A 152 3.72 -12.88 21.78
CA ASN A 152 4.39 -13.20 20.52
C ASN A 152 4.34 -12.05 19.48
N ILE A 153 3.72 -10.92 19.85
CA ILE A 153 3.60 -9.73 18.98
C ILE A 153 4.68 -8.73 19.35
N GLU A 154 5.68 -8.59 18.47
CA GLU A 154 6.82 -7.68 18.70
C GLU A 154 6.43 -6.19 18.75
N SER A 155 5.30 -5.82 18.14
CA SER A 155 4.83 -4.43 18.12
C SER A 155 4.29 -3.92 19.45
N LEU A 156 4.03 -4.80 20.45
CA LEU A 156 3.35 -4.44 21.69
C LEU A 156 4.05 -4.81 22.99
N TYR A 157 4.92 -5.83 22.99
CA TYR A 157 5.48 -6.35 24.24
C TYR A 157 7.01 -6.36 24.24
N ASP A 158 7.57 -5.99 25.39
CA ASP A 158 9.00 -5.91 25.72
C ASP A 158 9.77 -4.70 25.19
N LEU A 159 9.15 -3.53 25.22
CA LEU A 159 9.99 -2.33 25.24
C LEU A 159 10.20 -1.91 26.72
N PRO A 160 11.43 -2.06 27.26
CA PRO A 160 11.78 -1.41 28.50
C PRO A 160 11.39 0.06 28.41
N TRP A 161 10.90 0.66 29.52
CA TRP A 161 10.42 2.05 29.57
C TRP A 161 11.33 3.09 28.90
N TRP A 162 12.63 2.80 28.75
CA TRP A 162 13.60 3.65 28.04
C TRP A 162 13.59 3.46 26.50
N ARG A 163 12.88 2.47 25.96
CA ARG A 163 12.74 2.21 24.53
C ARG A 163 11.49 2.84 23.91
N PHE A 164 10.69 3.55 24.72
CA PHE A 164 9.55 4.33 24.27
C PHE A 164 9.88 5.39 23.19
N LEU A 165 11.16 5.56 22.85
CA LEU A 165 11.62 6.58 21.91
C LEU A 165 11.91 6.05 20.50
N SER A 166 11.76 4.77 20.20
CA SER A 166 12.33 4.28 18.94
C SER A 166 11.50 3.42 18.00
N SER A 167 10.34 2.83 18.36
CA SER A 167 9.66 1.96 17.40
C SER A 167 8.15 1.71 17.58
N ASP A 168 7.46 2.46 18.41
CA ASP A 168 6.01 2.26 18.64
C ASP A 168 5.13 2.80 17.51
N ARG A 169 5.72 3.09 16.36
CA ARG A 169 5.00 3.63 15.21
C ARG A 169 4.13 2.55 14.61
N TYR A 170 2.84 2.80 14.60
CA TYR A 170 1.91 1.96 13.84
C TYR A 170 2.35 1.92 12.38
N GLN A 171 2.62 0.72 11.89
CA GLN A 171 2.82 0.45 10.47
C GLN A 171 1.86 -0.68 10.08
N LYS A 172 1.02 -0.44 9.09
CA LYS A 172 0.05 -1.43 8.60
C LYS A 172 0.70 -2.76 8.21
N GLN A 173 1.91 -2.72 7.66
CA GLN A 173 2.67 -3.91 7.27
C GLN A 173 3.14 -4.71 8.48
N THR A 174 3.60 -4.04 9.55
CA THR A 174 4.03 -4.69 10.79
C THR A 174 2.85 -5.40 11.46
N LEU A 175 1.68 -4.75 11.51
CA LEU A 175 0.47 -5.34 12.06
C LEU A 175 0.02 -6.60 11.31
N GLN A 176 0.14 -6.62 9.98
CA GLN A 176 -0.14 -7.83 9.20
C GLN A 176 0.84 -8.97 9.53
N GLY A 177 2.13 -8.66 9.70
CA GLY A 177 3.13 -9.63 10.15
C GLY A 177 2.79 -10.21 11.54
N ASP A 178 2.29 -9.38 12.44
CA ASP A 178 1.87 -9.83 13.77
C ASP A 178 0.61 -10.73 13.71
N PHE A 179 -0.32 -10.46 12.82
CA PHE A 179 -1.47 -11.36 12.60
C PHE A 179 -1.03 -12.74 12.10
N GLU A 180 -0.02 -12.81 11.23
CA GLU A 180 0.54 -14.09 10.80
C GLU A 180 1.26 -14.82 11.93
N LYS A 181 1.87 -14.12 12.90
CA LYS A 181 2.43 -14.75 14.11
C LYS A 181 1.33 -15.37 14.98
N ILE A 182 0.21 -14.67 15.17
CA ILE A 182 -0.95 -15.23 15.88
C ILE A 182 -1.45 -16.50 15.14
N ARG A 183 -1.61 -16.43 13.82
CA ARG A 183 -2.03 -17.57 13.00
C ARG A 183 -1.07 -18.76 13.17
N SER A 184 0.23 -18.51 13.06
CA SER A 184 1.26 -19.56 13.24
C SER A 184 1.21 -20.15 14.64
N TYR A 185 0.96 -19.33 15.67
CA TYR A 185 0.85 -19.78 17.05
C TYR A 185 -0.26 -20.83 17.22
N TYR A 186 -1.42 -20.63 16.59
CA TYR A 186 -2.53 -21.58 16.59
C TYR A 186 -2.23 -22.81 15.73
N LEU A 187 -1.70 -22.64 14.53
CA LEU A 187 -1.34 -23.74 13.62
C LEU A 187 -0.31 -24.70 14.25
N ASP A 188 0.67 -24.15 14.98
CA ASP A 188 1.70 -24.95 15.65
C ASP A 188 1.16 -25.76 16.85
N ARG A 189 -0.07 -25.45 17.27
CA ARG A 189 -0.78 -26.15 18.38
C ARG A 189 -1.97 -26.97 17.91
N GLY A 190 -2.07 -27.22 16.62
CA GLY A 190 -3.07 -28.11 16.04
C GLY A 190 -4.36 -27.44 15.57
N TYR A 191 -4.51 -26.15 15.70
CA TYR A 191 -5.71 -25.42 15.28
C TYR A 191 -5.65 -25.06 13.80
N LEU A 192 -5.73 -26.07 12.94
CA LEU A 192 -5.58 -25.95 11.49
C LEU A 192 -6.61 -25.03 10.84
N ARG A 193 -7.80 -24.91 11.42
CA ARG A 193 -8.88 -24.05 10.92
C ARG A 193 -8.96 -22.70 11.60
N PHE A 194 -7.92 -22.31 12.34
CA PHE A 194 -7.87 -20.97 12.89
C PHE A 194 -7.98 -19.92 11.79
N ASN A 195 -8.84 -18.95 12.02
CA ASN A 195 -9.03 -17.83 11.09
C ASN A 195 -9.19 -16.51 11.84
N ILE A 196 -8.65 -15.43 11.26
CA ILE A 196 -8.96 -14.07 11.65
C ILE A 196 -10.08 -13.59 10.72
N ASP A 197 -11.31 -13.57 11.23
CA ASP A 197 -12.51 -13.31 10.46
C ASP A 197 -12.62 -11.85 10.07
N ALA A 198 -12.20 -10.95 10.96
CA ALA A 198 -12.17 -9.51 10.72
C ALA A 198 -11.11 -8.84 11.59
N ASN A 199 -10.56 -7.75 11.08
CA ASN A 199 -9.79 -6.81 11.86
C ASN A 199 -10.38 -5.41 11.74
N GLN A 200 -10.45 -4.70 12.85
CA GLN A 200 -10.89 -3.31 12.90
C GLN A 200 -9.79 -2.47 13.54
N VAL A 201 -9.39 -1.42 12.83
CA VAL A 201 -8.41 -0.45 13.31
C VAL A 201 -9.13 0.88 13.53
N SER A 202 -9.07 1.37 14.75
CA SER A 202 -9.66 2.66 15.14
C SER A 202 -8.55 3.61 15.57
N VAL A 203 -8.63 4.86 15.13
CA VAL A 203 -7.68 5.92 15.47
C VAL A 203 -8.32 6.85 16.47
N SER A 204 -7.60 7.25 17.51
CA SER A 204 -8.06 8.23 18.49
C SER A 204 -8.40 9.59 17.84
N THR A 205 -9.23 10.39 18.49
CA THR A 205 -9.64 11.70 17.96
C THR A 205 -8.46 12.65 17.74
N ASP A 206 -7.43 12.57 18.59
CA ASP A 206 -6.17 13.33 18.46
C ASP A 206 -5.19 12.72 17.46
N LYS A 207 -5.54 11.56 16.88
CA LYS A 207 -4.75 10.82 15.89
C LYS A 207 -3.37 10.37 16.36
N THR A 208 -3.17 10.27 17.66
CA THR A 208 -1.89 9.85 18.26
C THR A 208 -1.86 8.38 18.68
N SER A 209 -3.03 7.74 18.75
CA SER A 209 -3.19 6.37 19.23
C SER A 209 -4.04 5.53 18.31
N VAL A 210 -3.67 4.26 18.18
CA VAL A 210 -4.38 3.24 17.39
C VAL A 210 -4.88 2.14 18.32
N TYR A 211 -6.12 1.73 18.13
CA TYR A 211 -6.76 0.60 18.78
C TYR A 211 -7.10 -0.44 17.73
N VAL A 212 -6.73 -1.69 17.97
CA VAL A 212 -6.98 -2.79 17.05
C VAL A 212 -7.90 -3.79 17.71
N THR A 213 -8.92 -4.24 17.00
CA THR A 213 -9.79 -5.35 17.42
C THR A 213 -9.72 -6.45 16.38
N LEU A 214 -9.37 -7.66 16.82
CA LEU A 214 -9.32 -8.87 16.02
C LEU A 214 -10.48 -9.77 16.40
N ASN A 215 -11.32 -10.14 15.44
CA ASN A 215 -12.30 -11.19 15.62
C ASN A 215 -11.71 -12.48 15.06
N VAL A 216 -11.66 -13.52 15.89
CA VAL A 216 -11.04 -14.79 15.52
C VAL A 216 -12.01 -15.96 15.71
N THR A 217 -11.81 -16.99 14.90
CA THR A 217 -12.43 -18.32 15.06
C THR A 217 -11.30 -19.32 15.25
N GLU A 218 -11.24 -19.96 16.42
CA GLU A 218 -10.13 -20.86 16.78
C GLU A 218 -10.24 -22.23 16.07
N GLY A 219 -11.45 -22.73 15.89
CA GLY A 219 -11.73 -24.06 15.33
C GLY A 219 -11.38 -25.19 16.29
N GLU A 220 -11.38 -26.42 15.76
CA GLU A 220 -11.05 -27.62 16.51
C GLU A 220 -9.55 -27.95 16.42
N GLN A 221 -9.06 -28.68 17.40
CA GLN A 221 -7.68 -29.15 17.43
C GLN A 221 -7.54 -30.45 16.63
N TYR A 222 -6.58 -30.51 15.73
CA TYR A 222 -6.34 -31.64 14.84
C TYR A 222 -5.10 -32.44 15.21
N THR A 223 -5.18 -33.76 15.00
CA THR A 223 -4.05 -34.70 15.11
C THR A 223 -3.74 -35.28 13.73
N ILE A 224 -2.47 -35.60 13.51
CA ILE A 224 -2.00 -36.26 12.28
C ILE A 224 -2.46 -37.74 12.32
N THR A 225 -3.22 -38.17 11.32
CA THR A 225 -3.64 -39.58 11.18
C THR A 225 -2.64 -40.39 10.38
N GLY A 226 -1.88 -39.79 9.48
CA GLY A 226 -0.87 -40.42 8.65
C GLY A 226 -0.15 -39.41 7.79
N VAL A 227 0.95 -39.82 7.17
CA VAL A 227 1.73 -39.07 6.20
C VAL A 227 1.93 -39.92 4.97
N ASP A 228 1.44 -39.46 3.83
CA ASP A 228 1.58 -40.12 2.54
C ASP A 228 2.44 -39.26 1.61
N PHE A 229 3.25 -39.90 0.77
CA PHE A 229 4.07 -39.24 -0.24
C PHE A 229 3.48 -39.48 -1.61
N VAL A 230 3.40 -38.45 -2.41
CA VAL A 230 2.98 -38.52 -3.79
C VAL A 230 4.10 -37.95 -4.66
N GLY A 231 4.56 -38.74 -5.63
CA GLY A 231 5.64 -38.41 -6.54
C GLY A 231 6.79 -39.40 -6.53
N ASP A 232 7.85 -39.10 -7.27
CA ASP A 232 9.07 -39.88 -7.33
C ASP A 232 10.06 -39.44 -6.25
N LEU A 233 10.30 -40.31 -5.28
CA LEU A 233 11.26 -40.10 -4.19
C LEU A 233 12.66 -40.59 -4.54
N ILE A 234 12.93 -40.87 -5.83
CA ILE A 234 14.24 -41.25 -6.35
C ILE A 234 14.79 -42.49 -5.60
N GLY A 235 13.89 -43.43 -5.23
CA GLY A 235 14.25 -44.66 -4.48
C GLY A 235 14.67 -44.44 -3.03
N GLN A 236 14.38 -43.27 -2.44
CA GLN A 236 14.74 -42.93 -1.07
C GLN A 236 13.57 -43.04 -0.08
N ASP A 237 12.51 -43.72 -0.45
CA ASP A 237 11.25 -43.80 0.29
C ASP A 237 11.42 -44.19 1.76
N GLU A 238 12.13 -45.30 2.01
CA GLU A 238 12.34 -45.82 3.38
C GLU A 238 13.22 -44.89 4.22
N PHE A 239 14.20 -44.27 3.59
CA PHE A 239 15.11 -43.31 4.24
C PHE A 239 14.36 -42.02 4.62
N ILE A 240 13.56 -41.49 3.71
CA ILE A 240 12.73 -40.32 3.98
C ILE A 240 11.71 -40.61 5.07
N LYS A 241 11.00 -41.72 5.01
CA LYS A 241 10.05 -42.13 6.04
C LYS A 241 10.71 -42.25 7.43
N ALA A 242 11.93 -42.78 7.50
CA ALA A 242 12.63 -42.95 8.76
C ALA A 242 13.12 -41.58 9.37
N LEU A 243 13.37 -40.59 8.52
CA LEU A 243 13.82 -39.24 8.95
C LEU A 243 12.65 -38.32 9.31
N LEU A 244 11.41 -38.68 8.99
CA LEU A 244 10.26 -37.83 9.25
C LEU A 244 10.05 -37.57 10.73
N PRO A 245 9.99 -36.32 11.16
CA PRO A 245 9.61 -35.95 12.50
C PRO A 245 8.10 -36.07 12.74
N LEU A 246 7.30 -36.18 11.66
CA LEU A 246 5.83 -36.31 11.72
C LEU A 246 5.41 -37.74 11.94
N LYS A 247 4.58 -37.99 12.97
CA LYS A 247 4.06 -39.33 13.30
C LYS A 247 2.54 -39.29 13.47
N ALA A 248 1.89 -40.38 13.09
CA ALA A 248 0.47 -40.57 13.39
C ALA A 248 0.19 -40.49 14.91
N GLY A 249 -0.89 -39.84 15.30
CA GLY A 249 -1.29 -39.60 16.68
C GLY A 249 -0.68 -38.32 17.31
N GLN A 250 0.24 -37.64 16.64
CA GLN A 250 0.76 -36.34 17.12
C GLN A 250 -0.23 -35.23 16.79
N LEU A 251 -0.20 -34.19 17.63
CA LEU A 251 -0.87 -32.94 17.29
C LEU A 251 -0.29 -32.36 15.99
N TYR A 252 -1.17 -31.86 15.15
CA TYR A 252 -0.72 -31.08 13.99
C TYR A 252 0.14 -29.89 14.45
N ASN A 253 1.24 -29.67 13.76
CA ASN A 253 2.14 -28.55 14.02
C ASN A 253 2.61 -27.98 12.67
N GLY A 254 2.21 -26.74 12.37
CA GLY A 254 2.47 -26.11 11.09
C GLY A 254 3.96 -25.89 10.82
N ALA A 255 4.71 -25.45 11.81
CA ALA A 255 6.16 -25.27 11.70
C ALA A 255 6.89 -26.60 11.41
N LEU A 256 6.46 -27.68 12.06
CA LEU A 256 7.03 -29.01 11.84
C LEU A 256 6.72 -29.55 10.45
N VAL A 257 5.53 -29.30 9.91
CA VAL A 257 5.16 -29.66 8.53
C VAL A 257 6.04 -28.91 7.54
N THR A 258 6.13 -27.59 7.65
CA THR A 258 6.97 -26.77 6.77
C THR A 258 8.45 -27.16 6.84
N TYR A 259 8.97 -27.39 8.05
CA TYR A 259 10.35 -27.88 8.23
C TYR A 259 10.57 -29.24 7.54
N THR A 260 9.59 -30.12 7.61
CA THR A 260 9.64 -31.44 6.98
C THR A 260 9.66 -31.33 5.46
N GLU A 261 8.78 -30.52 4.89
CA GLU A 261 8.75 -30.25 3.43
C GLU A 261 10.05 -29.68 2.92
N GLU A 262 10.61 -28.65 3.59
CA GLU A 262 11.89 -28.06 3.21
C GLU A 262 13.04 -29.04 3.35
N SER A 263 13.03 -29.89 4.38
CA SER A 263 14.08 -30.88 4.61
C SER A 263 14.08 -31.94 3.53
N ILE A 264 12.90 -32.42 3.11
CA ILE A 264 12.74 -33.37 2.00
C ILE A 264 13.20 -32.72 0.69
N ALA A 265 12.77 -31.50 0.40
CA ALA A 265 13.17 -30.77 -0.81
C ALA A 265 14.70 -30.60 -0.90
N LYS A 266 15.34 -30.21 0.21
CA LYS A 266 16.79 -30.08 0.31
C LYS A 266 17.53 -31.42 0.15
N LEU A 267 16.93 -32.52 0.65
CA LEU A 267 17.48 -33.86 0.53
C LEU A 267 17.45 -34.32 -0.95
N LEU A 268 16.27 -34.23 -1.58
CA LEU A 268 16.07 -34.65 -2.97
C LEU A 268 16.87 -33.79 -3.97
N ALA A 269 17.12 -32.54 -3.67
CA ALA A 269 17.97 -31.67 -4.51
C ALA A 269 19.45 -32.07 -4.54
N ARG A 270 19.88 -33.06 -3.74
CA ARG A 270 21.27 -33.55 -3.72
C ARG A 270 21.49 -34.78 -4.62
N PHE A 271 20.42 -35.34 -5.14
CA PHE A 271 20.40 -36.49 -6.04
C PHE A 271 20.02 -36.05 -7.46
#